data_1b2db4fcbd2f1b4d53e02feb38411480
#
_entry.id   1b2db4fcbd2f1b4d53e02feb38411480
#
_cell.length_a   1.000
_cell.length_b   1.000
_cell.length_c   1.000
_cell.angle_alpha   90.00
_cell.angle_beta   90.00
_cell.angle_gamma   90.00
#
_symmetry.space_group_name_H-M   'P 1'
#
loop_
_entity.id
_entity.type
_entity.pdbx_description
1 polymer ?
#
loop_
_entity_poly.entity_id
_entity_poly.type
_entity_poly.pdbx_seq_one_letter_code
_entity_poly.pdbx_strand_id
1 'polypeptide(L)'
;MTQEERRCCLIQYLLKEEIRFRKQKIPKDKQRQENLLRSLMNTRLPKPIPADFLRIQDEYLIERNRERGITDIADLTPVASDPRLYIWQGDITTLKCDAIVNACNSQMLGCFSPMHACIDNFIHTYAGMELRLKMYEIMKKQGHEEETGKAKITSGYNLPAKYILHTVGPIIQWEVTGKEEELLASCYRECLKLAADTGAESVA
;
A
#
# COMPACT_ATOMS: atom_id res chain seq x y z
N MET A 1 23.01 -7.99 7.10
CA MET A 1 22.47 -8.93 6.08
C MET A 1 22.47 -8.25 4.73
N THR A 2 22.80 -8.96 3.64
CA THR A 2 22.60 -8.50 2.27
C THR A 2 21.11 -8.49 1.91
N GLN A 3 20.74 -7.82 0.84
CA GLN A 3 19.35 -7.82 0.35
C GLN A 3 18.87 -9.22 -0.05
N GLU A 4 19.74 -10.06 -0.58
CA GLU A 4 19.42 -11.45 -0.90
C GLU A 4 19.16 -12.28 0.36
N GLU A 5 20.01 -12.14 1.38
CA GLU A 5 19.82 -12.82 2.66
C GLU A 5 18.53 -12.39 3.35
N ARG A 6 18.21 -11.07 3.38
CA ARG A 6 16.95 -10.56 3.92
C ARG A 6 15.76 -11.18 3.18
N ARG A 7 15.77 -11.11 1.85
CA ARG A 7 14.69 -11.67 1.01
C ARG A 7 14.49 -13.16 1.24
N CYS A 8 15.57 -13.94 1.27
CA CYS A 8 15.49 -15.39 1.52
C CYS A 8 15.00 -15.70 2.94
N CYS A 9 15.42 -14.94 3.95
CA CYS A 9 14.96 -15.07 5.33
C CYS A 9 13.44 -14.82 5.44
N LEU A 10 12.95 -13.75 4.83
CA LEU A 10 11.52 -13.40 4.80
C LEU A 10 10.70 -14.50 4.11
N ILE A 11 11.14 -14.96 2.93
CA ILE A 11 10.46 -16.03 2.20
C ILE A 11 10.43 -17.30 3.05
N GLN A 12 11.56 -17.69 3.64
CA GLN A 12 11.65 -18.90 4.44
C GLN A 12 10.71 -18.88 5.65
N TYR A 13 10.60 -17.74 6.33
CA TYR A 13 9.66 -17.55 7.43
C TYR A 13 8.21 -17.76 6.96
N LEU A 14 7.80 -17.07 5.88
CA LEU A 14 6.43 -17.11 5.37
C LEU A 14 6.04 -18.50 4.82
N LEU A 15 6.98 -19.20 4.18
CA LEU A 15 6.74 -20.58 3.73
C LEU A 15 6.55 -21.55 4.89
N LYS A 16 7.21 -21.33 6.05
CA LYS A 16 7.05 -22.16 7.24
C LYS A 16 5.75 -21.90 7.97
N GLU A 17 5.22 -20.67 7.88
CA GLU A 17 4.01 -20.27 8.58
C GLU A 17 2.76 -21.01 8.08
N GLU A 18 2.70 -21.31 6.78
CA GLU A 18 1.57 -21.99 6.14
C GLU A 18 1.92 -23.42 5.74
N ILE A 19 1.16 -24.40 6.25
CA ILE A 19 1.40 -25.85 5.99
C ILE A 19 1.45 -26.16 4.51
N ARG A 20 0.56 -25.54 3.71
CA ARG A 20 0.44 -25.75 2.25
C ARG A 20 1.72 -25.38 1.49
N PHE A 21 2.56 -24.52 2.04
CA PHE A 21 3.78 -24.03 1.40
C PHE A 21 5.06 -24.67 1.92
N ARG A 22 5.01 -25.50 2.96
CA ARG A 22 6.23 -26.05 3.63
C ARG A 22 7.15 -26.84 2.70
N LYS A 23 6.62 -27.42 1.61
CA LYS A 23 7.42 -28.16 0.62
C LYS A 23 7.92 -27.28 -0.53
N GLN A 24 7.51 -26.02 -0.61
CA GLN A 24 7.91 -25.10 -1.66
C GLN A 24 9.37 -24.70 -1.48
N LYS A 25 10.18 -24.87 -2.52
CA LYS A 25 11.58 -24.46 -2.54
C LYS A 25 11.68 -22.98 -2.93
N ILE A 26 12.64 -22.29 -2.33
CA ILE A 26 12.97 -20.92 -2.74
C ILE A 26 13.67 -20.98 -4.11
N PRO A 27 13.19 -20.22 -5.11
CA PRO A 27 13.85 -20.14 -6.42
C PRO A 27 15.29 -19.61 -6.30
N LYS A 28 16.16 -19.97 -7.26
CA LYS A 28 17.51 -19.39 -7.35
C LYS A 28 17.53 -18.00 -7.98
N ASP A 29 16.60 -17.73 -8.86
CA ASP A 29 16.48 -16.49 -9.62
C ASP A 29 15.92 -15.35 -8.75
N LYS A 30 16.59 -14.18 -8.81
CA LYS A 30 16.21 -12.99 -8.02
C LYS A 30 14.77 -12.57 -8.26
N GLN A 31 14.36 -12.44 -9.53
CA GLN A 31 13.01 -11.97 -9.87
C GLN A 31 11.92 -12.95 -9.40
N ARG A 32 12.18 -14.23 -9.50
CA ARG A 32 11.26 -15.27 -8.99
C ARG A 32 11.18 -15.25 -7.47
N GLN A 33 12.27 -14.94 -6.76
CA GLN A 33 12.26 -14.73 -5.31
C GLN A 33 11.42 -13.50 -4.93
N GLU A 34 11.60 -12.38 -5.63
CA GLU A 34 10.83 -11.15 -5.39
C GLU A 34 9.32 -11.38 -5.62
N ASN A 35 8.97 -12.07 -6.71
CA ASN A 35 7.57 -12.43 -7.00
C ASN A 35 6.99 -13.37 -5.93
N LEU A 36 7.77 -14.35 -5.47
CA LEU A 36 7.35 -15.27 -4.40
C LEU A 36 7.15 -14.51 -3.09
N LEU A 37 8.08 -13.66 -2.69
CA LEU A 37 7.95 -12.84 -1.48
C LEU A 37 6.70 -11.96 -1.55
N ARG A 38 6.50 -11.23 -2.65
CA ARG A 38 5.29 -10.42 -2.88
C ARG A 38 4.02 -11.25 -2.76
N SER A 39 3.98 -12.42 -3.40
CA SER A 39 2.82 -13.32 -3.35
C SER A 39 2.51 -13.78 -1.92
N LEU A 40 3.53 -14.17 -1.17
CA LEU A 40 3.37 -14.62 0.22
C LEU A 40 2.90 -13.47 1.13
N MET A 41 3.49 -12.27 1.00
CA MET A 41 3.08 -11.10 1.76
C MET A 41 1.63 -10.70 1.48
N ASN A 42 1.22 -10.69 0.20
CA ASN A 42 -0.13 -10.29 -0.16
C ASN A 42 -1.21 -11.32 0.20
N THR A 43 -0.89 -12.60 0.22
CA THR A 43 -1.86 -13.65 0.60
C THR A 43 -1.92 -13.92 2.09
N ARG A 44 -0.98 -13.39 2.87
CA ARG A 44 -0.95 -13.59 4.32
C ARG A 44 -2.10 -12.85 5.01
N LEU A 45 -2.86 -13.58 5.82
CA LEU A 45 -3.89 -12.99 6.67
C LEU A 45 -3.27 -12.10 7.77
N PRO A 46 -4.03 -11.16 8.36
CA PRO A 46 -3.54 -10.27 9.42
C PRO A 46 -3.36 -11.04 10.74
N LYS A 47 -2.31 -11.80 10.84
CA LYS A 47 -1.88 -12.53 12.05
C LYS A 47 -0.71 -11.79 12.70
N PRO A 48 -0.53 -11.88 14.04
CA PRO A 48 0.65 -11.34 14.70
C PRO A 48 1.94 -11.79 14.03
N ILE A 49 2.95 -10.93 14.06
CA ILE A 49 4.24 -11.18 13.41
C ILE A 49 5.37 -10.78 14.38
N PRO A 50 6.47 -11.55 14.46
CA PRO A 50 7.57 -11.23 15.37
C PRO A 50 8.29 -9.93 15.00
N ALA A 51 8.75 -9.18 15.99
CA ALA A 51 9.49 -7.94 15.80
C ALA A 51 10.77 -8.13 14.96
N ASP A 52 11.48 -9.25 15.12
CA ASP A 52 12.67 -9.55 14.32
C ASP A 52 12.34 -9.73 12.83
N PHE A 53 11.17 -10.31 12.50
CA PHE A 53 10.72 -10.38 11.13
C PHE A 53 10.45 -8.98 10.57
N LEU A 54 9.73 -8.14 11.31
CA LEU A 54 9.40 -6.78 10.90
C LEU A 54 10.69 -5.97 10.65
N ARG A 55 11.65 -6.04 11.55
CA ARG A 55 12.93 -5.36 11.38
C ARG A 55 13.65 -5.77 10.08
N ILE A 56 13.69 -7.08 9.77
CA ILE A 56 14.31 -7.57 8.52
C ILE A 56 13.50 -7.13 7.30
N GLN A 57 12.16 -7.15 7.40
CA GLN A 57 11.26 -6.67 6.35
C GLN A 57 11.50 -5.18 6.07
N ASP A 58 11.57 -4.35 7.10
CA ASP A 58 11.72 -2.91 6.95
C ASP A 58 13.06 -2.55 6.31
N GLU A 59 14.16 -3.17 6.78
CA GLU A 59 15.46 -3.03 6.15
C GLU A 59 15.43 -3.46 4.67
N TYR A 60 14.70 -4.54 4.34
CA TYR A 60 14.56 -5.02 2.97
C TYR A 60 13.73 -4.05 2.12
N LEU A 61 12.55 -3.61 2.61
CA LEU A 61 11.63 -2.79 1.84
C LEU A 61 12.13 -1.35 1.65
N ILE A 62 12.74 -0.75 2.65
CA ILE A 62 13.35 0.58 2.55
C ILE A 62 14.41 0.59 1.45
N GLU A 63 15.32 -0.40 1.46
CA GLU A 63 16.34 -0.50 0.42
C GLU A 63 15.73 -0.83 -0.94
N ARG A 64 14.73 -1.73 -0.97
CA ARG A 64 14.03 -2.06 -2.21
C ARG A 64 13.33 -0.85 -2.83
N ASN A 65 12.71 0.01 -2.02
CA ASN A 65 12.08 1.23 -2.50
C ASN A 65 13.13 2.22 -3.06
N ARG A 66 14.31 2.31 -2.44
CA ARG A 66 15.43 3.10 -2.99
C ARG A 66 15.93 2.55 -4.32
N GLU A 67 16.12 1.22 -4.44
CA GLU A 67 16.52 0.56 -5.70
C GLU A 67 15.55 0.82 -6.86
N ARG A 68 14.26 1.01 -6.56
CA ARG A 68 13.21 1.32 -7.57
C ARG A 68 13.27 2.76 -8.06
N GLY A 69 14.03 3.61 -7.38
CA GLY A 69 14.10 5.05 -7.63
C GLY A 69 12.97 5.80 -6.93
N ILE A 70 13.35 6.81 -6.14
CA ILE A 70 12.40 7.68 -5.43
C ILE A 70 12.31 8.99 -6.19
N THR A 71 11.09 9.42 -6.53
CA THR A 71 10.81 10.74 -7.09
C THR A 71 10.37 11.67 -5.96
N ASP A 72 11.07 12.77 -5.75
CA ASP A 72 10.64 13.81 -4.82
C ASP A 72 9.66 14.76 -5.53
N ILE A 73 8.50 15.04 -4.92
CA ILE A 73 7.56 16.00 -5.50
C ILE A 73 8.14 17.41 -5.61
N ALA A 74 9.14 17.74 -4.79
CA ALA A 74 9.85 19.02 -4.88
C ALA A 74 10.59 19.21 -6.21
N ASP A 75 10.91 18.12 -6.93
CA ASP A 75 11.57 18.14 -8.24
C ASP A 75 10.57 18.22 -9.40
N LEU A 76 9.26 18.18 -9.12
CA LEU A 76 8.21 18.23 -10.14
C LEU A 76 7.87 19.69 -10.51
N THR A 77 7.45 19.88 -11.75
CA THR A 77 6.96 21.19 -12.22
C THR A 77 5.45 21.25 -12.14
N PRO A 78 4.87 22.31 -11.52
CA PRO A 78 3.42 22.46 -11.48
C PRO A 78 2.85 22.74 -12.87
N VAL A 79 1.56 22.50 -13.05
CA VAL A 79 0.85 22.89 -14.28
C VAL A 79 0.75 24.40 -14.38
N ALA A 80 0.86 24.93 -15.61
CA ALA A 80 0.90 26.37 -15.85
C ALA A 80 -0.36 27.12 -15.36
N SER A 81 -1.51 26.45 -15.32
CA SER A 81 -2.80 27.03 -14.92
C SER A 81 -3.01 27.11 -13.39
N ASP A 82 -2.33 26.28 -12.61
CA ASP A 82 -2.45 26.28 -11.15
C ASP A 82 -1.15 25.75 -10.51
N PRO A 83 -0.42 26.58 -9.74
CA PRO A 83 0.85 26.18 -9.11
C PRO A 83 0.69 25.13 -8.00
N ARG A 84 -0.54 24.78 -7.61
CA ARG A 84 -0.82 23.73 -6.63
C ARG A 84 -1.03 22.36 -7.27
N LEU A 85 -1.18 22.29 -8.59
CA LEU A 85 -1.45 21.06 -9.32
C LEU A 85 -0.21 20.59 -10.06
N TYR A 86 0.02 19.29 -10.00
CA TYR A 86 1.14 18.60 -10.65
C TYR A 86 0.60 17.43 -11.46
N ILE A 87 1.20 17.17 -12.61
CA ILE A 87 0.94 15.97 -13.40
C ILE A 87 2.23 15.16 -13.43
N TRP A 88 2.14 13.94 -12.95
CA TRP A 88 3.26 13.01 -12.95
C TRP A 88 2.81 11.61 -13.36
N GLN A 89 3.64 10.90 -14.10
CA GLN A 89 3.40 9.53 -14.50
C GLN A 89 4.50 8.64 -13.94
N GLY A 90 4.12 7.70 -13.07
CA GLY A 90 5.05 6.77 -12.44
C GLY A 90 4.35 5.85 -11.46
N ASP A 91 5.14 5.11 -10.68
CA ASP A 91 4.64 4.27 -9.61
C ASP A 91 4.49 5.10 -8.32
N ILE A 92 3.26 5.35 -7.90
CA ILE A 92 2.93 6.19 -6.73
C ILE A 92 3.61 5.70 -5.44
N THR A 93 3.96 4.41 -5.34
CA THR A 93 4.68 3.87 -4.19
C THR A 93 6.15 4.28 -4.13
N THR A 94 6.65 4.97 -5.17
CA THR A 94 8.00 5.55 -5.20
C THR A 94 7.99 7.06 -5.03
N LEU A 95 6.80 7.68 -4.88
CA LEU A 95 6.68 9.13 -4.76
C LEU A 95 6.90 9.57 -3.31
N LYS A 96 7.85 10.47 -3.10
CA LYS A 96 8.10 11.12 -1.81
C LYS A 96 7.24 12.36 -1.70
N CYS A 97 6.18 12.26 -0.92
CA CYS A 97 5.20 13.32 -0.61
C CYS A 97 4.66 13.11 0.82
N ASP A 98 3.75 13.98 1.26
CA ASP A 98 3.17 13.78 2.59
C ASP A 98 2.16 12.65 2.59
N ALA A 99 1.27 12.57 1.59
CA ALA A 99 0.28 11.51 1.54
C ALA A 99 0.06 10.97 0.12
N ILE A 100 -0.17 9.67 0.01
CA ILE A 100 -0.64 9.03 -1.22
C ILE A 100 -2.03 8.44 -0.99
N VAL A 101 -2.87 8.44 -2.03
CA VAL A 101 -4.21 7.85 -1.98
C VAL A 101 -4.16 6.40 -2.42
N ASN A 102 -4.76 5.52 -1.63
CA ASN A 102 -5.01 4.12 -1.91
C ASN A 102 -6.49 3.90 -2.24
N ALA A 103 -6.81 3.58 -3.49
CA ALA A 103 -8.13 3.10 -3.87
C ALA A 103 -8.26 1.63 -3.45
N CYS A 104 -8.94 1.36 -2.35
CA CYS A 104 -9.06 0.05 -1.72
C CYS A 104 -10.49 -0.52 -1.78
N ASN A 105 -10.64 -1.78 -1.36
CA ASN A 105 -11.96 -2.41 -1.18
C ASN A 105 -12.56 -2.04 0.19
N SER A 106 -13.86 -2.34 0.38
CA SER A 106 -14.61 -2.04 1.62
C SER A 106 -14.08 -2.73 2.87
N GLN A 107 -13.35 -3.84 2.73
CA GLN A 107 -12.69 -4.52 3.85
C GLN A 107 -11.45 -3.76 4.34
N MET A 108 -10.85 -2.93 3.49
CA MET A 108 -9.63 -2.15 3.75
C MET A 108 -8.41 -2.98 4.20
N LEU A 109 -8.40 -4.28 3.94
CA LEU A 109 -7.33 -5.20 4.34
C LEU A 109 -6.28 -5.45 3.25
N GLY A 110 -6.34 -4.69 2.16
CA GLY A 110 -5.51 -4.88 0.99
C GLY A 110 -6.05 -5.93 0.02
N CYS A 111 -5.41 -6.06 -1.11
CA CYS A 111 -5.74 -7.04 -2.12
C CYS A 111 -5.03 -8.36 -1.84
N PHE A 112 -5.80 -9.44 -1.59
CA PHE A 112 -5.26 -10.78 -1.31
C PHE A 112 -4.89 -11.58 -2.57
N SER A 113 -5.06 -11.04 -3.77
CA SER A 113 -4.60 -11.68 -4.99
C SER A 113 -3.07 -11.60 -5.11
N PRO A 114 -2.33 -12.71 -5.23
CA PRO A 114 -0.87 -12.76 -5.00
C PRO A 114 -0.06 -11.73 -5.80
N MET A 115 -0.37 -11.56 -7.09
CA MET A 115 0.38 -10.72 -8.03
C MET A 115 -0.52 -9.73 -8.77
N HIS A 116 -1.65 -9.34 -8.17
CA HIS A 116 -2.59 -8.42 -8.82
C HIS A 116 -1.95 -7.05 -9.07
N ALA A 117 -2.19 -6.50 -10.26
CA ALA A 117 -1.62 -5.22 -10.68
C ALA A 117 -2.53 -4.03 -10.31
N CYS A 118 -3.09 -4.02 -9.09
CA CYS A 118 -3.85 -2.88 -8.57
C CYS A 118 -3.01 -2.09 -7.58
N ILE A 119 -3.38 -0.83 -7.40
CA ILE A 119 -2.69 0.10 -6.48
C ILE A 119 -2.68 -0.43 -5.05
N ASP A 120 -3.78 -0.99 -4.58
CA ASP A 120 -3.92 -1.55 -3.23
C ASP A 120 -2.91 -2.70 -2.97
N ASN A 121 -2.71 -3.60 -3.96
CA ASN A 121 -1.71 -4.66 -3.86
C ASN A 121 -0.28 -4.11 -3.81
N PHE A 122 0.05 -3.11 -4.65
CA PHE A 122 1.37 -2.47 -4.66
C PHE A 122 1.65 -1.73 -3.35
N ILE A 123 0.71 -0.93 -2.86
CA ILE A 123 0.86 -0.19 -1.61
C ILE A 123 1.10 -1.17 -0.44
N HIS A 124 0.28 -2.22 -0.30
CA HIS A 124 0.47 -3.23 0.74
C HIS A 124 1.79 -4.01 0.60
N THR A 125 2.26 -4.25 -0.63
CA THR A 125 3.56 -4.88 -0.87
C THR A 125 4.70 -4.03 -0.33
N TYR A 126 4.75 -2.75 -0.67
CA TYR A 126 5.90 -1.88 -0.41
C TYR A 126 5.82 -1.12 0.91
N ALA A 127 4.63 -0.94 1.47
CA ALA A 127 4.48 -0.49 2.86
C ALA A 127 4.90 -1.56 3.88
N GLY A 128 4.61 -2.84 3.56
CA GLY A 128 4.90 -3.96 4.44
C GLY A 128 3.68 -4.47 5.20
N MET A 129 3.89 -5.54 5.97
CA MET A 129 2.79 -6.28 6.61
C MET A 129 2.14 -5.54 7.76
N GLU A 130 2.82 -4.57 8.37
CA GLU A 130 2.27 -3.76 9.46
C GLU A 130 1.06 -2.96 9.02
N LEU A 131 1.04 -2.50 7.76
CA LEU A 131 -0.10 -1.81 7.20
C LEU A 131 -1.39 -2.65 7.31
N ARG A 132 -1.33 -3.92 6.88
CA ARG A 132 -2.50 -4.81 6.95
C ARG A 132 -2.90 -5.12 8.39
N LEU A 133 -1.95 -5.28 9.30
CA LEU A 133 -2.22 -5.46 10.73
C LEU A 133 -2.93 -4.25 11.31
N LYS A 134 -2.45 -3.04 10.98
CA LYS A 134 -3.08 -1.80 11.45
C LYS A 134 -4.48 -1.61 10.90
N MET A 135 -4.67 -1.86 9.61
CA MET A 135 -6.01 -1.78 9.00
C MET A 135 -6.96 -2.81 9.60
N TYR A 136 -6.49 -4.02 9.89
CA TYR A 136 -7.29 -5.03 10.58
C TYR A 136 -7.74 -4.57 11.98
N GLU A 137 -6.85 -3.95 12.76
CA GLU A 137 -7.20 -3.38 14.07
C GLU A 137 -8.28 -2.29 13.94
N ILE A 138 -8.11 -1.37 12.98
CA ILE A 138 -9.06 -0.29 12.72
C ILE A 138 -10.43 -0.85 12.33
N MET A 139 -10.47 -1.77 11.35
CA MET A 139 -11.73 -2.34 10.86
C MET A 139 -12.41 -3.25 11.87
N LYS A 140 -11.63 -3.99 12.66
CA LYS A 140 -12.15 -4.79 13.79
C LYS A 140 -12.80 -3.91 14.85
N LYS A 141 -12.21 -2.75 15.16
CA LYS A 141 -12.80 -1.77 16.10
C LYS A 141 -14.08 -1.14 15.53
N GLN A 142 -14.11 -0.89 14.22
CA GLN A 142 -15.29 -0.37 13.53
C GLN A 142 -16.45 -1.38 13.52
N GLY A 143 -16.16 -2.67 13.33
CA GLY A 143 -17.14 -3.76 13.38
C GLY A 143 -17.97 -3.95 12.09
N HIS A 144 -17.73 -3.19 11.05
CA HIS A 144 -18.39 -3.30 9.74
C HIS A 144 -17.45 -2.84 8.62
N GLU A 145 -17.75 -3.19 7.38
CA GLU A 145 -17.02 -2.75 6.20
C GLU A 145 -17.11 -1.22 6.03
N GLU A 146 -16.10 -0.64 5.36
CA GLU A 146 -16.10 0.79 5.08
C GLU A 146 -17.08 1.15 3.99
N GLU A 147 -17.77 2.27 4.16
CA GLU A 147 -18.71 2.81 3.18
C GLU A 147 -17.99 3.42 1.99
N THR A 148 -18.58 3.29 0.80
CA THR A 148 -18.11 3.99 -0.39
C THR A 148 -18.14 5.51 -0.18
N GLY A 149 -17.10 6.20 -0.60
CA GLY A 149 -16.98 7.65 -0.44
C GLY A 149 -16.32 8.08 0.88
N LYS A 150 -16.01 7.13 1.77
CA LYS A 150 -15.31 7.39 3.02
C LYS A 150 -13.81 7.10 2.91
N ALA A 151 -13.04 7.64 3.86
CA ALA A 151 -11.59 7.45 3.89
C ALA A 151 -11.06 7.22 5.30
N LYS A 152 -9.89 6.59 5.38
CA LYS A 152 -9.07 6.40 6.59
C LYS A 152 -7.62 6.75 6.31
N ILE A 153 -6.86 7.02 7.36
CA ILE A 153 -5.44 7.36 7.24
C ILE A 153 -4.60 6.40 8.07
N THR A 154 -3.44 6.04 7.51
CA THR A 154 -2.37 5.32 8.23
C THR A 154 -1.02 5.96 7.96
N SER A 155 0.00 5.54 8.72
CA SER A 155 1.39 5.79 8.34
C SER A 155 1.73 5.16 6.99
N GLY A 156 2.73 5.72 6.30
CA GLY A 156 3.29 5.17 5.07
C GLY A 156 4.20 3.95 5.28
N TYR A 157 4.59 3.68 6.54
CA TYR A 157 5.54 2.61 6.89
C TYR A 157 6.84 2.69 6.08
N ASN A 158 7.11 1.68 5.22
CA ASN A 158 8.34 1.62 4.42
C ASN A 158 8.27 2.42 3.11
N LEU A 159 7.13 3.07 2.81
CA LEU A 159 6.99 3.92 1.63
C LEU A 159 7.72 5.27 1.82
N PRO A 160 8.11 5.95 0.72
CA PRO A 160 8.63 7.31 0.78
C PRO A 160 7.60 8.34 1.27
N ALA A 161 6.31 8.06 1.08
CA ALA A 161 5.21 8.90 1.57
C ALA A 161 5.03 8.75 3.09
N LYS A 162 4.71 9.85 3.79
CA LYS A 162 4.50 9.82 5.25
C LYS A 162 3.20 9.11 5.63
N TYR A 163 2.15 9.29 4.83
CA TYR A 163 0.80 8.79 5.10
C TYR A 163 0.23 8.07 3.87
N ILE A 164 -0.74 7.18 4.15
CA ILE A 164 -1.59 6.56 3.14
C ILE A 164 -3.04 6.89 3.49
N LEU A 165 -3.76 7.47 2.54
CA LEU A 165 -5.18 7.76 2.60
C LEU A 165 -5.93 6.65 1.90
N HIS A 166 -6.62 5.80 2.65
CA HIS A 166 -7.36 4.66 2.11
C HIS A 166 -8.81 5.08 1.87
N THR A 167 -9.32 4.95 0.65
CA THR A 167 -10.71 5.30 0.30
C THR A 167 -11.37 4.23 -0.54
N VAL A 168 -12.68 4.06 -0.37
CA VAL A 168 -13.49 3.09 -1.11
C VAL A 168 -14.23 3.82 -2.22
N GLY A 169 -13.78 3.63 -3.46
CA GLY A 169 -14.43 4.21 -4.64
C GLY A 169 -15.73 3.52 -5.02
N PRO A 170 -16.60 4.18 -5.80
CA PRO A 170 -17.82 3.58 -6.31
C PRO A 170 -17.53 2.45 -7.31
N ILE A 171 -18.37 1.42 -7.30
CA ILE A 171 -18.36 0.34 -8.28
C ILE A 171 -19.42 0.66 -9.34
N ILE A 172 -18.96 0.86 -10.59
CA ILE A 172 -19.82 1.12 -11.73
C ILE A 172 -20.17 -0.21 -12.40
N GLN A 173 -21.46 -0.57 -12.42
CA GLN A 173 -21.93 -1.83 -13.02
C GLN A 173 -22.29 -1.66 -14.49
N TRP A 174 -22.97 -0.58 -14.86
CA TRP A 174 -23.49 -0.36 -16.21
C TRP A 174 -23.15 1.03 -16.73
N GLU A 175 -23.60 2.07 -16.04
CA GLU A 175 -23.37 3.47 -16.41
C GLU A 175 -23.07 4.30 -15.17
N VAL A 176 -22.42 5.44 -15.38
CA VAL A 176 -22.16 6.41 -14.31
C VAL A 176 -23.41 7.23 -14.11
N THR A 177 -23.91 7.28 -12.88
CA THR A 177 -25.02 8.13 -12.49
C THR A 177 -24.54 9.25 -11.56
N GLY A 178 -25.39 10.24 -11.29
CA GLY A 178 -25.06 11.31 -10.33
C GLY A 178 -24.71 10.81 -8.93
N LYS A 179 -25.18 9.61 -8.56
CA LYS A 179 -24.80 8.97 -7.28
C LYS A 179 -23.34 8.54 -7.27
N GLU A 180 -22.86 7.89 -8.33
CA GLU A 180 -21.46 7.45 -8.43
C GLU A 180 -20.52 8.65 -8.54
N GLU A 181 -20.92 9.71 -9.25
CA GLU A 181 -20.17 10.98 -9.32
C GLU A 181 -20.03 11.62 -7.94
N GLU A 182 -21.13 11.70 -7.16
CA GLU A 182 -21.12 12.27 -5.81
C GLU A 182 -20.27 11.41 -4.84
N LEU A 183 -20.34 10.08 -4.94
CA LEU A 183 -19.49 9.17 -4.14
C LEU A 183 -18.01 9.33 -4.47
N LEU A 184 -17.66 9.49 -5.75
CA LEU A 184 -16.28 9.76 -6.15
C LEU A 184 -15.81 11.11 -5.62
N ALA A 185 -16.63 12.16 -5.75
CA ALA A 185 -16.32 13.47 -5.19
C ALA A 185 -16.16 13.41 -3.66
N SER A 186 -16.95 12.55 -2.98
CA SER A 186 -16.80 12.30 -1.55
C SER A 186 -15.44 11.66 -1.20
N CYS A 187 -14.95 10.70 -2.00
CA CYS A 187 -13.60 10.13 -1.80
C CYS A 187 -12.53 11.22 -1.78
N TYR A 188 -12.56 12.14 -2.75
CA TYR A 188 -11.60 13.25 -2.80
C TYR A 188 -11.73 14.16 -1.58
N ARG A 189 -12.94 14.58 -1.22
CA ARG A 189 -13.18 15.46 -0.06
C ARG A 189 -12.71 14.82 1.26
N GLU A 190 -13.04 13.56 1.50
CA GLU A 190 -12.63 12.86 2.72
C GLU A 190 -11.11 12.65 2.79
N CYS A 191 -10.45 12.32 1.67
CA CYS A 191 -9.00 12.22 1.62
C CYS A 191 -8.34 13.58 1.90
N LEU A 192 -8.76 14.65 1.24
CA LEU A 192 -8.20 15.99 1.45
C LEU A 192 -8.45 16.51 2.86
N LYS A 193 -9.61 16.21 3.45
CA LYS A 193 -9.92 16.53 4.84
C LYS A 193 -8.96 15.84 5.80
N LEU A 194 -8.77 14.52 5.67
CA LEU A 194 -7.83 13.78 6.51
C LEU A 194 -6.38 14.27 6.33
N ALA A 195 -5.98 14.63 5.11
CA ALA A 195 -4.68 15.23 4.85
C ALA A 195 -4.53 16.55 5.61
N ALA A 196 -5.51 17.46 5.51
CA ALA A 196 -5.49 18.74 6.20
C ALA A 196 -5.48 18.57 7.73
N ASP A 197 -6.28 17.65 8.28
CA ASP A 197 -6.36 17.35 9.71
C ASP A 197 -5.02 16.81 10.28
N THR A 198 -4.18 16.23 9.44
CA THR A 198 -2.84 15.72 9.81
C THR A 198 -1.70 16.69 9.48
N GLY A 199 -2.01 17.83 8.89
CA GLY A 199 -1.00 18.81 8.45
C GLY A 199 -0.20 18.37 7.23
N ALA A 200 -0.74 17.46 6.40
CA ALA A 200 -0.12 17.10 5.13
C ALA A 200 -0.30 18.24 4.12
N GLU A 201 0.80 18.67 3.49
CA GLU A 201 0.83 19.77 2.53
C GLU A 201 0.78 19.27 1.08
N SER A 202 0.99 17.97 0.88
CA SER A 202 1.01 17.34 -0.45
C SER A 202 0.27 16.00 -0.46
N VAL A 203 -0.57 15.82 -1.49
CA VAL A 203 -1.38 14.59 -1.69
C VAL A 203 -1.29 14.15 -3.15
N ALA A 204 -1.02 12.86 -3.38
CA ALA A 204 -0.97 12.23 -4.69
C ALA A 204 -1.97 11.07 -4.80
#